data_094f06911ff10dc11db34baf51118359
#
_entry.id   094f06911ff10dc11db34baf51118359
#
_cell.length_a   1.000
_cell.length_b   1.000
_cell.length_c   1.000
_cell.angle_alpha   90.00
_cell.angle_beta   90.00
_cell.angle_gamma   90.00
#
_symmetry.space_group_name_H-M   'P 1'
#
loop_
_entity.id
_entity.type
_entity.pdbx_description
1 polymer ?
#
loop_
_entity_poly.entity_id
_entity_poly.type
_entity_poly.pdbx_seq_one_letter_code
_entity_poly.pdbx_strand_id
1 'polypeptide(L)'
;MRSPFLYLKNAIGMGFRKLRFGGKFKAGAIQTFDKLHVEIYKKGSISLGSYNQNRGNLYLVADGGHIEIGDHCFFNTGASISSTENVKIGNNCKFGNNLVIVDHDHNFKKESDEEFLSSKVEISDDCWVGANVTILRGTKIGRKSVIGAGCVIKGDIPEGSKIIQKRV
;
A
#
# COMPACT_ATOMS: atom_id res chain seq x y z
N MET A 1 7.37 14.16 18.69
CA MET A 1 8.20 12.94 18.79
C MET A 1 7.28 11.77 19.16
N ARG A 2 7.36 10.60 18.51
CA ARG A 2 6.55 9.43 18.90
C ARG A 2 7.14 8.79 20.16
N SER A 3 6.27 8.20 21.00
CA SER A 3 6.68 7.60 22.29
C SER A 3 7.67 6.45 22.08
N PRO A 4 8.73 6.31 22.93
CA PRO A 4 9.61 5.14 22.94
C PRO A 4 8.89 3.81 23.04
N PHE A 5 7.77 3.79 23.76
CA PHE A 5 6.90 2.63 23.87
C PHE A 5 6.36 2.15 22.50
N LEU A 6 6.04 3.08 21.60
CA LEU A 6 5.57 2.73 20.26
C LEU A 6 6.64 2.02 19.42
N TYR A 7 7.91 2.43 19.55
CA TYR A 7 9.03 1.76 18.89
C TYR A 7 9.21 0.32 19.39
N LEU A 8 9.18 0.13 20.70
CA LEU A 8 9.28 -1.22 21.29
C LEU A 8 8.11 -2.11 20.89
N LYS A 9 6.89 -1.61 20.97
CA LYS A 9 5.69 -2.31 20.50
C LYS A 9 5.81 -2.76 19.05
N ASN A 10 6.31 -1.86 18.17
CA ASN A 10 6.49 -2.20 16.76
C ASN A 10 7.61 -3.22 16.54
N ALA A 11 8.74 -3.11 17.21
CA ALA A 11 9.83 -4.09 17.12
C ALA A 11 9.34 -5.50 17.48
N ILE A 12 8.62 -5.65 18.60
CA ILE A 12 8.02 -6.92 19.03
C ILE A 12 6.99 -7.39 17.98
N GLY A 13 6.09 -6.53 17.55
CA GLY A 13 5.06 -6.85 16.55
C GLY A 13 5.63 -7.27 15.19
N MET A 14 6.74 -6.67 14.75
CA MET A 14 7.44 -7.10 13.52
C MET A 14 8.11 -8.46 13.71
N GLY A 15 8.70 -8.72 14.88
CA GLY A 15 9.24 -10.02 15.25
C GLY A 15 8.19 -11.13 15.16
N PHE A 16 7.02 -10.93 15.75
CA PHE A 16 5.90 -11.87 15.66
C PHE A 16 5.43 -12.12 14.23
N ARG A 17 5.33 -11.08 13.40
CA ARG A 17 4.94 -11.24 11.99
C ARG A 17 6.00 -12.01 11.19
N LYS A 18 7.27 -11.72 11.40
CA LYS A 18 8.37 -12.49 10.78
C LYS A 18 8.32 -13.97 11.18
N LEU A 19 8.04 -14.27 12.45
CA LEU A 19 7.88 -15.64 12.91
C LEU A 19 6.65 -16.32 12.31
N ARG A 20 5.49 -15.63 12.30
CA ARG A 20 4.22 -16.17 11.78
C ARG A 20 4.24 -16.45 10.29
N PHE A 21 4.80 -15.55 9.49
CA PHE A 21 4.76 -15.62 8.03
C PHE A 21 6.07 -16.07 7.39
N GLY A 22 7.14 -16.24 8.19
CA GLY A 22 8.45 -16.67 7.71
C GLY A 22 8.99 -15.74 6.61
N GLY A 23 9.59 -16.33 5.57
CA GLY A 23 10.14 -15.59 4.44
C GLY A 23 9.14 -14.77 3.62
N LYS A 24 7.82 -14.97 3.82
CA LYS A 24 6.76 -14.21 3.14
C LYS A 24 6.56 -12.80 3.69
N PHE A 25 7.06 -12.51 4.90
CA PHE A 25 7.00 -11.18 5.50
C PHE A 25 8.40 -10.67 5.82
N LYS A 26 8.74 -9.53 5.23
CA LYS A 26 10.00 -8.82 5.49
C LYS A 26 9.70 -7.40 5.95
N ALA A 27 10.49 -6.88 6.86
CA ALA A 27 10.40 -5.49 7.29
C ALA A 27 11.80 -5.01 7.69
N GLY A 28 12.13 -3.81 7.23
CA GLY A 28 13.32 -3.09 7.61
C GLY A 28 13.30 -2.62 9.06
N ALA A 29 14.30 -1.86 9.45
CA ALA A 29 14.45 -1.33 10.79
C ALA A 29 13.43 -0.21 11.08
N ILE A 30 13.11 -0.05 12.34
CA ILE A 30 12.39 1.12 12.91
C ILE A 30 11.08 1.44 12.20
N GLN A 31 10.04 0.74 12.60
CA GLN A 31 8.66 1.03 12.18
C GLN A 31 7.91 1.77 13.30
N THR A 32 6.95 2.61 12.94
CA THR A 32 6.06 3.28 13.92
C THR A 32 4.60 3.22 13.51
N PHE A 33 4.07 2.00 13.41
CA PHE A 33 2.67 1.77 13.12
C PHE A 33 1.81 1.80 14.40
N ASP A 34 0.70 2.51 14.37
CA ASP A 34 -0.30 2.48 15.44
C ASP A 34 -1.05 1.15 15.45
N LYS A 35 -1.67 0.80 14.31
CA LYS A 35 -2.34 -0.48 14.08
C LYS A 35 -2.02 -0.97 12.67
N LEU A 36 -1.28 -2.08 12.57
CA LEU A 36 -0.94 -2.74 11.32
C LEU A 36 -1.60 -4.12 11.28
N HIS A 37 -2.48 -4.33 10.31
CA HIS A 37 -3.11 -5.60 10.00
C HIS A 37 -2.42 -6.20 8.78
N VAL A 38 -1.97 -7.46 8.90
CA VAL A 38 -1.24 -8.17 7.84
C VAL A 38 -1.89 -9.52 7.63
N GLU A 39 -2.28 -9.78 6.39
CA GLU A 39 -2.78 -11.06 5.94
C GLU A 39 -2.01 -11.50 4.70
N ILE A 40 -1.53 -12.74 4.70
CA ILE A 40 -0.77 -13.31 3.59
C ILE A 40 -1.31 -14.71 3.31
N TYR A 41 -1.88 -14.87 2.12
CA TYR A 41 -2.46 -16.11 1.65
C TYR A 41 -1.68 -16.69 0.47
N LYS A 42 -1.86 -17.97 0.20
CA LYS A 42 -1.27 -18.69 -0.94
C LYS A 42 0.26 -18.47 -0.98
N LYS A 43 0.79 -18.02 -2.12
CA LYS A 43 2.22 -17.68 -2.31
C LYS A 43 2.53 -16.19 -2.14
N GLY A 44 1.58 -15.42 -1.60
CA GLY A 44 1.73 -13.98 -1.42
C GLY A 44 2.89 -13.60 -0.51
N SER A 45 3.34 -12.36 -0.62
CA SER A 45 4.37 -11.81 0.26
C SER A 45 4.22 -10.31 0.48
N ILE A 46 4.76 -9.83 1.61
CA ILE A 46 4.79 -8.41 1.97
C ILE A 46 6.19 -8.03 2.39
N SER A 47 6.73 -6.98 1.76
CA SER A 47 8.04 -6.40 2.09
C SER A 47 7.88 -4.93 2.43
N LEU A 48 8.33 -4.54 3.61
CA LEU A 48 8.34 -3.17 4.09
C LEU A 48 9.79 -2.70 4.22
N GLY A 49 10.10 -1.56 3.67
CA GLY A 49 11.36 -0.86 3.93
C GLY A 49 11.46 -0.40 5.38
N SER A 50 12.28 0.59 5.66
CA SER A 50 12.54 1.13 6.99
C SER A 50 11.80 2.45 7.22
N TYR A 51 11.61 2.82 8.49
CA TYR A 51 11.06 4.11 8.92
C TYR A 51 9.65 4.42 8.45
N ASN A 52 8.90 3.38 8.09
CA ASN A 52 7.49 3.54 7.73
C ASN A 52 6.63 3.80 8.96
N GLN A 53 5.57 4.55 8.77
CA GLN A 53 4.67 4.94 9.84
C GLN A 53 3.22 5.05 9.38
N ASN A 54 2.28 4.83 10.29
CA ASN A 54 0.90 5.17 10.05
C ASN A 54 0.26 5.87 11.25
N ARG A 55 -0.96 6.40 11.03
CA ARG A 55 -1.90 6.76 12.08
C ARG A 55 -3.14 5.89 11.94
N GLY A 56 -3.61 5.30 13.06
CA GLY A 56 -4.77 4.44 13.07
C GLY A 56 -4.56 3.11 12.34
N ASN A 57 -5.51 2.70 11.53
CA ASN A 57 -5.49 1.39 10.86
C ASN A 57 -4.79 1.44 9.51
N LEU A 58 -3.94 0.44 9.23
CA LEU A 58 -3.39 0.11 7.92
C LEU A 58 -3.60 -1.38 7.68
N TYR A 59 -4.26 -1.73 6.59
CA TYR A 59 -4.53 -3.11 6.17
C TYR A 59 -3.68 -3.46 4.95
N LEU A 60 -2.91 -4.54 5.05
CA LEU A 60 -2.10 -5.09 3.97
C LEU A 60 -2.51 -6.54 3.75
N VAL A 61 -3.08 -6.85 2.59
CA VAL A 61 -3.57 -8.18 2.23
C VAL A 61 -2.90 -8.64 0.94
N ALA A 62 -2.08 -9.69 1.01
CA ALA A 62 -1.44 -10.31 -0.14
C ALA A 62 -2.06 -11.70 -0.39
N ASP A 63 -3.05 -11.78 -1.30
CA ASP A 63 -3.69 -13.03 -1.68
C ASP A 63 -3.08 -13.59 -2.96
N GLY A 64 -1.96 -14.26 -2.82
CA GLY A 64 -1.16 -14.76 -3.93
C GLY A 64 -0.22 -13.72 -4.54
N GLY A 65 -0.50 -12.42 -4.39
CA GLY A 65 0.28 -11.31 -4.90
C GLY A 65 1.38 -10.82 -3.96
N HIS A 66 2.03 -9.73 -4.35
CA HIS A 66 3.14 -9.15 -3.62
C HIS A 66 2.86 -7.68 -3.28
N ILE A 67 3.15 -7.26 -2.05
CA ILE A 67 3.11 -5.86 -1.63
C ILE A 67 4.52 -5.44 -1.23
N GLU A 68 5.05 -4.44 -1.93
CA GLU A 68 6.35 -3.84 -1.65
C GLU A 68 6.17 -2.37 -1.28
N ILE A 69 6.64 -1.97 -0.10
CA ILE A 69 6.61 -0.58 0.36
C ILE A 69 8.04 -0.17 0.69
N GLY A 70 8.52 0.90 0.07
CA GLY A 70 9.84 1.46 0.28
C GLY A 70 10.04 2.06 1.66
N ASP A 71 11.03 2.92 1.79
CA ASP A 71 11.40 3.58 3.03
C ASP A 71 10.62 4.88 3.25
N HIS A 72 10.49 5.28 4.52
CA HIS A 72 9.96 6.60 4.92
C HIS A 72 8.53 6.91 4.43
N CYS A 73 7.71 5.90 4.17
CA CYS A 73 6.32 6.10 3.79
C CYS A 73 5.43 6.39 4.99
N PHE A 74 4.46 7.26 4.78
CA PHE A 74 3.44 7.62 5.77
C PHE A 74 2.04 7.28 5.26
N PHE A 75 1.29 6.53 6.04
CA PHE A 75 -0.11 6.22 5.80
C PHE A 75 -0.98 6.85 6.87
N ASN A 76 -1.98 7.64 6.50
CA ASN A 76 -2.97 8.09 7.47
C ASN A 76 -3.98 6.98 7.76
N THR A 77 -4.95 7.24 8.63
CA THR A 77 -5.90 6.21 9.09
C THR A 77 -6.77 5.65 7.97
N GLY A 78 -7.09 4.36 8.04
CA GLY A 78 -8.03 3.69 7.13
C GLY A 78 -7.44 3.30 5.79
N ALA A 79 -6.11 3.28 5.64
CA ALA A 79 -5.49 2.81 4.40
C ALA A 79 -5.64 1.28 4.25
N SER A 80 -6.01 0.84 3.04
CA SER A 80 -6.15 -0.57 2.65
C SER A 80 -5.43 -0.84 1.33
N ILE A 81 -4.56 -1.85 1.32
CA ILE A 81 -3.81 -2.29 0.14
C ILE A 81 -4.03 -3.79 -0.01
N SER A 82 -4.61 -4.19 -1.14
CA SER A 82 -4.85 -5.59 -1.46
C SER A 82 -4.19 -5.96 -2.78
N SER A 83 -3.50 -7.10 -2.81
CA SER A 83 -2.74 -7.56 -3.97
C SER A 83 -2.97 -9.03 -4.28
N THR A 84 -3.27 -9.31 -5.54
CA THR A 84 -3.29 -10.65 -6.14
C THR A 84 -2.16 -10.85 -7.15
N GLU A 85 -1.54 -9.77 -7.62
CA GLU A 85 -0.38 -9.78 -8.53
C GLU A 85 0.81 -9.01 -7.93
N ASN A 86 0.81 -7.67 -8.00
CA ASN A 86 1.88 -6.85 -7.43
C ASN A 86 1.42 -5.41 -7.17
N VAL A 87 1.65 -4.94 -5.95
CA VAL A 87 1.54 -3.53 -5.58
C VAL A 87 2.90 -3.05 -5.08
N LYS A 88 3.51 -2.11 -5.80
CA LYS A 88 4.80 -1.52 -5.44
C LYS A 88 4.66 -0.05 -5.13
N ILE A 89 5.15 0.36 -3.97
CA ILE A 89 5.21 1.75 -3.51
C ILE A 89 6.68 2.10 -3.26
N GLY A 90 7.14 3.18 -3.86
CA GLY A 90 8.49 3.72 -3.69
C GLY A 90 8.70 4.36 -2.33
N ASN A 91 9.76 5.14 -2.22
CA ASN A 91 10.20 5.79 -0.98
C ASN A 91 9.51 7.14 -0.78
N ASN A 92 9.48 7.62 0.48
CA ASN A 92 9.02 8.96 0.87
C ASN A 92 7.58 9.29 0.47
N CYS A 93 6.74 8.30 0.18
CA CYS A 93 5.36 8.52 -0.20
C CYS A 93 4.48 8.87 1.00
N LYS A 94 3.49 9.76 0.78
CA LYS A 94 2.55 10.20 1.81
C LYS A 94 1.12 9.98 1.36
N PHE A 95 0.35 9.28 2.18
CA PHE A 95 -1.02 8.91 1.88
C PHE A 95 -1.99 9.49 2.91
N GLY A 96 -3.05 10.11 2.41
CA GLY A 96 -4.17 10.62 3.20
C GLY A 96 -5.05 9.52 3.77
N ASN A 97 -6.12 9.93 4.46
CA ASN A 97 -7.08 9.02 5.08
C ASN A 97 -7.84 8.19 4.03
N ASN A 98 -8.20 6.96 4.39
CA ASN A 98 -9.07 6.09 3.59
C ASN A 98 -8.53 5.84 2.17
N LEU A 99 -7.22 5.68 2.04
CA LEU A 99 -6.62 5.22 0.80
C LEU A 99 -7.05 3.79 0.50
N VAL A 100 -7.40 3.52 -0.77
CA VAL A 100 -7.62 2.17 -1.27
C VAL A 100 -6.69 1.91 -2.45
N ILE A 101 -5.91 0.82 -2.41
CA ILE A 101 -5.11 0.34 -3.54
C ILE A 101 -5.48 -1.11 -3.81
N VAL A 102 -5.89 -1.40 -5.04
CA VAL A 102 -6.19 -2.76 -5.49
C VAL A 102 -5.59 -3.00 -6.88
N ASP A 103 -4.91 -4.12 -7.04
CA ASP A 103 -4.31 -4.53 -8.31
C ASP A 103 -5.17 -5.52 -9.10
N HIS A 104 -6.43 -5.68 -8.70
CA HIS A 104 -7.35 -6.65 -9.30
C HIS A 104 -8.79 -6.17 -9.28
N ASP A 105 -9.58 -6.75 -10.18
CA ASP A 105 -11.04 -6.71 -10.21
C ASP A 105 -11.54 -8.16 -10.19
N HIS A 106 -12.75 -8.41 -9.67
CA HIS A 106 -13.41 -9.72 -9.84
C HIS A 106 -13.72 -9.97 -11.32
N ASN A 107 -13.44 -11.17 -11.77
CA ASN A 107 -13.78 -11.58 -13.13
C ASN A 107 -15.24 -12.07 -13.21
N PHE A 108 -16.12 -11.24 -13.75
CA PHE A 108 -17.53 -11.57 -13.89
C PHE A 108 -17.86 -12.37 -15.17
N LYS A 109 -16.87 -12.76 -15.97
CA LYS A 109 -17.09 -13.58 -17.16
C LYS A 109 -17.34 -15.02 -16.75
N LYS A 110 -18.55 -15.51 -17.03
CA LYS A 110 -19.01 -16.87 -16.65
C LYS A 110 -18.18 -18.02 -17.26
N GLU A 111 -17.41 -17.74 -18.30
CA GLU A 111 -16.65 -18.74 -19.08
C GLU A 111 -15.17 -18.83 -18.66
N SER A 112 -14.77 -18.11 -17.63
CA SER A 112 -13.36 -18.05 -17.18
C SER A 112 -13.21 -18.69 -15.82
N ASP A 113 -12.24 -19.59 -15.67
CA ASP A 113 -11.83 -20.15 -14.38
C ASP A 113 -11.00 -19.16 -13.55
N GLU A 114 -10.62 -18.00 -14.11
CA GLU A 114 -9.89 -16.96 -13.41
C GLU A 114 -10.83 -16.16 -12.51
N GLU A 115 -10.59 -16.18 -11.21
CA GLU A 115 -11.36 -15.45 -10.20
C GLU A 115 -11.14 -13.93 -10.31
N PHE A 116 -9.91 -13.50 -10.65
CA PHE A 116 -9.51 -12.09 -10.70
C PHE A 116 -8.89 -11.71 -12.04
N LEU A 117 -9.15 -10.48 -12.46
CA LEU A 117 -8.43 -9.77 -13.51
C LEU A 117 -7.39 -8.89 -12.85
N SER A 118 -6.13 -9.32 -12.85
CA SER A 118 -5.05 -8.62 -12.14
C SER A 118 -4.19 -7.81 -13.09
N SER A 119 -3.62 -6.71 -12.59
CA SER A 119 -2.62 -5.91 -13.27
C SER A 119 -1.89 -5.03 -12.26
N LYS A 120 -0.56 -5.05 -12.31
CA LYS A 120 0.31 -4.37 -11.34
C LYS A 120 -0.08 -2.92 -11.07
N VAL A 121 0.14 -2.49 -9.81
CA VAL A 121 0.10 -1.08 -9.42
C VAL A 121 1.50 -0.65 -9.01
N GLU A 122 1.99 0.43 -9.59
CA GLU A 122 3.30 1.00 -9.27
C GLU A 122 3.16 2.48 -8.89
N ILE A 123 3.66 2.85 -7.72
CA ILE A 123 3.75 4.24 -7.25
C ILE A 123 5.23 4.55 -7.02
N SER A 124 5.77 5.47 -7.78
CA SER A 124 7.18 5.88 -7.66
C SER A 124 7.43 6.72 -6.40
N ASP A 125 8.70 7.08 -6.17
CA ASP A 125 9.13 7.84 -5.00
C ASP A 125 8.49 9.24 -4.91
N ASP A 126 8.49 9.79 -3.70
CA ASP A 126 8.15 11.18 -3.39
C ASP A 126 6.69 11.56 -3.77
N CYS A 127 5.79 10.61 -3.93
CA CYS A 127 4.40 10.88 -4.28
C CYS A 127 3.56 11.30 -3.05
N TRP A 128 2.62 12.23 -3.29
CA TRP A 128 1.61 12.58 -2.31
C TRP A 128 0.21 12.25 -2.83
N VAL A 129 -0.50 11.44 -2.07
CA VAL A 129 -1.87 10.99 -2.40
C VAL A 129 -2.82 11.48 -1.30
N GLY A 130 -3.81 12.24 -1.68
CA GLY A 130 -4.80 12.83 -0.79
C GLY A 130 -5.73 11.80 -0.13
N ALA A 131 -6.67 12.29 0.67
CA ALA A 131 -7.66 11.46 1.34
C ALA A 131 -8.72 10.91 0.38
N ASN A 132 -9.29 9.73 0.70
CA ASN A 132 -10.36 9.07 -0.08
C ASN A 132 -9.96 8.84 -1.54
N VAL A 133 -8.71 8.53 -1.80
CA VAL A 133 -8.24 8.18 -3.15
C VAL A 133 -8.32 6.68 -3.32
N THR A 134 -8.81 6.24 -4.49
CA THR A 134 -8.79 4.85 -4.91
C THR A 134 -7.83 4.68 -6.09
N ILE A 135 -6.87 3.77 -5.97
CA ILE A 135 -5.91 3.43 -7.03
C ILE A 135 -6.23 2.03 -7.52
N LEU A 136 -6.60 1.93 -8.78
CA LEU A 136 -7.05 0.70 -9.41
C LEU A 136 -5.92 -0.05 -10.13
N ARG A 137 -6.17 -1.32 -10.44
CA ARG A 137 -5.25 -2.17 -11.20
C ARG A 137 -4.74 -1.52 -12.49
N GLY A 138 -3.50 -1.80 -12.85
CA GLY A 138 -2.86 -1.27 -14.04
C GLY A 138 -2.47 0.20 -13.92
N THR A 139 -2.40 0.74 -12.71
CA THR A 139 -1.99 2.13 -12.48
C THR A 139 -0.49 2.23 -12.27
N LYS A 140 0.12 3.21 -12.94
CA LYS A 140 1.49 3.63 -12.69
C LYS A 140 1.55 5.12 -12.40
N ILE A 141 2.04 5.49 -11.21
CA ILE A 141 2.19 6.89 -10.79
C ILE A 141 3.66 7.25 -10.80
N GLY A 142 4.03 8.18 -11.68
CA GLY A 142 5.38 8.71 -11.81
C GLY A 142 5.82 9.50 -10.58
N ARG A 143 7.13 9.58 -10.39
CA ARG A 143 7.80 10.23 -9.25
C ARG A 143 7.30 11.67 -9.03
N LYS A 144 7.26 12.11 -7.76
CA LYS A 144 6.85 13.47 -7.36
C LYS A 144 5.45 13.90 -7.80
N SER A 145 4.59 12.95 -8.12
CA SER A 145 3.22 13.25 -8.48
C SER A 145 2.35 13.54 -7.25
N VAL A 146 1.35 14.38 -7.46
CA VAL A 146 0.35 14.76 -6.45
C VAL A 146 -1.03 14.34 -6.93
N ILE A 147 -1.70 13.50 -6.15
CA ILE A 147 -3.08 13.07 -6.40
C ILE A 147 -3.98 13.73 -5.35
N GLY A 148 -4.88 14.58 -5.78
CA GLY A 148 -5.84 15.26 -4.92
C GLY A 148 -6.85 14.30 -4.28
N ALA A 149 -7.46 14.75 -3.18
CA ALA A 149 -8.44 13.95 -2.45
C ALA A 149 -9.67 13.60 -3.31
N GLY A 150 -10.22 12.40 -3.07
CA GLY A 150 -11.44 11.90 -3.72
C GLY A 150 -11.24 11.40 -5.15
N CYS A 151 -10.01 11.35 -5.67
CA CYS A 151 -9.76 10.85 -7.02
C CYS A 151 -9.83 9.31 -7.09
N VAL A 152 -10.35 8.82 -8.22
CA VAL A 152 -10.21 7.42 -8.64
C VAL A 152 -9.22 7.39 -9.80
N ILE A 153 -8.11 6.64 -9.63
CA ILE A 153 -6.98 6.65 -10.55
C ILE A 153 -6.83 5.29 -11.24
N LYS A 154 -6.69 5.32 -12.58
CA LYS A 154 -6.37 4.17 -13.40
C LYS A 154 -5.50 4.60 -14.59
N GLY A 155 -4.49 3.79 -14.94
CA GLY A 155 -3.57 4.04 -16.04
C GLY A 155 -2.32 4.81 -15.63
N ASP A 156 -1.59 5.33 -16.62
CA ASP A 156 -0.27 5.93 -16.42
C ASP A 156 -0.38 7.43 -16.12
N ILE A 157 0.19 7.81 -14.99
CA ILE A 157 0.34 9.19 -14.52
C ILE A 157 1.82 9.58 -14.66
N PRO A 158 2.17 10.52 -15.56
CA PRO A 158 3.56 10.95 -15.74
C PRO A 158 4.19 11.55 -14.48
N GLU A 159 5.51 11.56 -14.42
CA GLU A 159 6.28 12.18 -13.33
C GLU A 159 5.89 13.66 -13.14
N GLY A 160 5.80 14.10 -11.89
CA GLY A 160 5.50 15.49 -11.53
C GLY A 160 4.05 15.92 -11.79
N SER A 161 3.18 15.00 -12.14
CA SER A 161 1.76 15.29 -12.41
C SER A 161 1.02 15.78 -11.18
N LYS A 162 0.04 16.69 -11.40
CA LYS A 162 -0.91 17.14 -10.38
C LYS A 162 -2.32 16.81 -10.84
N ILE A 163 -2.89 15.74 -10.30
CA ILE A 163 -4.24 15.30 -10.60
C ILE A 163 -5.17 15.83 -9.51
N ILE A 164 -6.09 16.69 -9.86
CA ILE A 164 -7.04 17.30 -8.93
C ILE A 164 -8.44 17.13 -9.51
N GLN A 165 -9.35 16.59 -8.73
CA GLN A 165 -10.76 16.53 -9.11
C GLN A 165 -11.34 17.95 -9.15
N LYS A 166 -11.96 18.33 -10.27
CA LYS A 166 -12.70 19.59 -10.34
C LYS A 166 -13.84 19.54 -9.33
N ARG A 167 -13.86 20.50 -8.41
CA ARG A 167 -14.98 20.72 -7.50
C ARG A 167 -15.87 21.81 -8.13
N VAL A 168 -17.14 21.52 -8.23
CA VAL A 168 -18.17 22.50 -8.62
C VAL A 168 -18.66 23.20 -7.37
#